data_c469a8bf32eacec9953f6c76b928acd7
#
_entry.id   c469a8bf32eacec9953f6c76b928acd7
#
_cell.length_a   1.000
_cell.length_b   1.000
_cell.length_c   1.000
_cell.angle_alpha   90.00
_cell.angle_beta   90.00
_cell.angle_gamma   90.00
#
_symmetry.space_group_name_H-M   'P 1'
#
loop_
_entity.id
_entity.type
_entity.pdbx_description
1 polymer ?
#
loop_
_entity_poly.entity_id
_entity_poly.type
_entity_poly.pdbx_seq_one_letter_code
_entity_poly.pdbx_strand_id
1 'polypeptide(L)'
;LDYERGFGEQVVITPRLFPLPMRHLPDLTRHYAMIGMASVQDGYPLYYDAVNEKGLCMAGLNFVRSAVYGPCAAGKANVAQFELIPWLLGRCATAAEARDLLADREQCFAVEQTAEGLRVYEDPAGVLTNEPPFPMQLFRLNDYAQLSPQPPENRFSPALPLETYSRGMGAMGLPGDLSSPSRFVRTAFT
;
A
#
# COMPACT_ATOMS: atom_id res chain seq x y z
N LEU A 1 8.43 2.34 9.09
CA LEU A 1 9.34 1.41 8.39
C LEU A 1 9.63 0.24 9.31
N ASP A 2 9.42 -0.98 8.85
CA ASP A 2 9.65 -2.21 9.61
C ASP A 2 10.89 -3.00 9.11
N TYR A 3 11.92 -2.28 8.70
CA TYR A 3 13.18 -2.87 8.28
C TYR A 3 14.08 -3.16 9.50
N GLU A 4 14.74 -4.31 9.49
CA GLU A 4 15.75 -4.67 10.50
C GLU A 4 17.03 -3.84 10.38
N ARG A 5 17.26 -3.22 9.22
CA ARG A 5 18.42 -2.38 8.92
C ARG A 5 17.99 -1.10 8.25
N GLY A 6 18.61 0.02 8.65
CA GLY A 6 18.46 1.29 7.95
C GLY A 6 19.26 1.30 6.65
N PHE A 7 18.69 1.93 5.62
CA PHE A 7 19.32 2.14 4.31
C PHE A 7 19.71 3.61 4.08
N GLY A 8 19.85 4.37 5.17
CA GLY A 8 20.13 5.81 5.09
C GLY A 8 18.88 6.62 4.70
N GLU A 9 17.73 6.19 5.23
CA GLU A 9 16.44 6.85 5.00
C GLU A 9 16.44 8.26 5.54
N GLN A 10 15.94 9.17 4.74
CA GLN A 10 15.79 10.58 5.10
C GLN A 10 14.55 11.18 4.46
N VAL A 11 14.08 12.28 5.02
CA VAL A 11 13.01 13.06 4.38
C VAL A 11 13.61 13.80 3.19
N VAL A 12 13.06 13.55 2.00
CA VAL A 12 13.53 14.14 0.74
C VAL A 12 12.41 14.97 0.14
N ILE A 13 12.77 16.18 -0.29
CA ILE A 13 11.89 17.07 -1.06
C ILE A 13 12.42 17.09 -2.49
N THR A 14 11.57 16.69 -3.44
CA THR A 14 11.82 16.86 -4.87
C THR A 14 10.99 18.04 -5.38
N PRO A 15 11.60 19.21 -5.63
CA PRO A 15 10.87 20.39 -6.11
C PRO A 15 10.42 20.20 -7.56
N ARG A 16 9.43 20.97 -8.00
CA ARG A 16 9.02 21.03 -9.41
C ARG A 16 10.26 21.26 -10.30
N LEU A 17 10.28 20.67 -11.45
CA LEU A 17 11.36 20.82 -12.44
C LEU A 17 12.71 20.22 -12.03
N PHE A 18 12.81 19.55 -10.90
CA PHE A 18 13.99 18.75 -10.59
C PHE A 18 14.05 17.57 -11.57
N PRO A 19 15.12 17.38 -12.34
CA PRO A 19 15.17 16.32 -13.33
C PRO A 19 15.27 14.96 -12.62
N LEU A 20 14.29 14.09 -12.89
CA LEU A 20 14.30 12.70 -12.44
C LEU A 20 14.60 11.80 -13.66
N PRO A 21 15.83 11.31 -13.80
CA PRO A 21 16.17 10.39 -14.88
C PRO A 21 15.38 9.09 -14.73
N MET A 22 14.87 8.58 -15.84
CA MET A 22 14.08 7.36 -15.90
C MET A 22 14.82 6.30 -16.73
N ARG A 23 14.83 5.06 -16.28
CA ARG A 23 15.61 3.97 -16.90
C ARG A 23 15.14 3.62 -18.31
N HIS A 24 13.84 3.62 -18.53
CA HIS A 24 13.23 3.15 -19.78
C HIS A 24 12.25 4.14 -20.39
N LEU A 25 12.11 5.30 -19.79
CA LEU A 25 11.23 6.39 -20.25
C LEU A 25 12.05 7.67 -20.41
N PRO A 26 11.54 8.69 -21.13
CA PRO A 26 12.12 10.02 -21.09
C PRO A 26 12.15 10.56 -19.66
N ASP A 27 13.20 11.29 -19.32
CA ASP A 27 13.35 11.91 -18.01
C ASP A 27 12.14 12.73 -17.62
N LEU A 28 11.72 12.60 -16.36
CA LEU A 28 10.62 13.36 -15.81
C LEU A 28 11.12 14.75 -15.38
N THR A 29 11.05 15.70 -16.31
CA THR A 29 11.54 17.08 -16.11
C THR A 29 10.45 18.07 -15.71
N ARG A 30 9.18 17.71 -15.86
CA ARG A 30 8.01 18.49 -15.44
C ARG A 30 7.09 17.60 -14.63
N HIS A 31 6.96 17.90 -13.36
CA HIS A 31 6.18 17.10 -12.41
C HIS A 31 5.73 17.94 -11.23
N TYR A 32 4.78 17.43 -10.46
CA TYR A 32 4.42 18.01 -9.17
C TYR A 32 5.58 17.89 -8.19
N ALA A 33 5.75 18.88 -7.32
CA ALA A 33 6.66 18.74 -6.18
C ALA A 33 6.18 17.62 -5.26
N MET A 34 7.12 16.91 -4.66
CA MET A 34 6.80 15.83 -3.74
C MET A 34 7.76 15.80 -2.53
N ILE A 35 7.27 15.28 -1.43
CA ILE A 35 8.02 15.06 -0.21
C ILE A 35 7.72 13.65 0.31
N GLY A 36 8.74 12.95 0.79
CA GLY A 36 8.55 11.63 1.34
C GLY A 36 9.81 11.08 1.98
N MET A 37 9.71 9.86 2.47
CA MET A 37 10.84 9.11 2.99
C MET A 37 11.55 8.40 1.84
N ALA A 38 12.84 8.63 1.67
CA ALA A 38 13.64 8.05 0.60
C ALA A 38 15.07 7.73 1.05
N SER A 39 15.71 6.79 0.38
CA SER A 39 17.17 6.68 0.32
C SER A 39 17.65 7.39 -0.93
N VAL A 40 18.71 8.17 -0.82
CA VAL A 40 19.28 8.89 -1.98
C VAL A 40 20.50 8.15 -2.49
N GLN A 41 20.46 7.72 -3.75
CA GLN A 41 21.55 7.04 -4.43
C GLN A 41 21.94 7.84 -5.69
N ASP A 42 23.18 8.29 -5.76
CA ASP A 42 23.71 9.10 -6.87
C ASP A 42 22.82 10.32 -7.20
N GLY A 43 22.26 10.97 -6.17
CA GLY A 43 21.35 12.10 -6.31
C GLY A 43 19.91 11.74 -6.71
N TYR A 44 19.59 10.47 -6.92
CA TYR A 44 18.22 10.01 -7.21
C TYR A 44 17.49 9.59 -5.93
N PRO A 45 16.27 10.09 -5.68
CA PRO A 45 15.47 9.70 -4.52
C PRO A 45 14.76 8.36 -4.76
N LEU A 46 15.18 7.32 -4.07
CA LEU A 46 14.48 6.03 -4.02
C LEU A 46 13.40 6.12 -2.93
N TYR A 47 12.22 6.58 -3.31
CA TYR A 47 11.11 6.78 -2.38
C TYR A 47 10.54 5.46 -1.86
N TYR A 48 10.35 5.37 -0.55
CA TYR A 48 9.56 4.33 0.12
C TYR A 48 8.09 4.74 0.22
N ASP A 49 7.85 6.00 0.50
CA ASP A 49 6.56 6.67 0.47
C ASP A 49 6.75 8.13 0.06
N ALA A 50 5.72 8.75 -0.46
CA ALA A 50 5.72 10.18 -0.73
C ALA A 50 4.30 10.72 -0.85
N VAL A 51 4.18 12.03 -0.71
CA VAL A 51 2.99 12.82 -1.02
C VAL A 51 3.39 13.92 -1.98
N ASN A 52 2.56 14.18 -2.99
CA ASN A 52 2.78 15.32 -3.88
C ASN A 52 2.03 16.57 -3.39
N GLU A 53 2.35 17.70 -3.98
CA GLU A 53 1.74 19.01 -3.66
C GLU A 53 0.22 19.10 -3.91
N LYS A 54 -0.39 18.10 -4.54
CA LYS A 54 -1.83 17.96 -4.75
C LYS A 54 -2.51 17.13 -3.67
N GLY A 55 -1.73 16.55 -2.75
CA GLY A 55 -2.24 15.71 -1.69
C GLY A 55 -2.37 14.23 -2.05
N LEU A 56 -1.99 13.83 -3.27
CA LEU A 56 -1.92 12.42 -3.62
C LEU A 56 -0.74 11.76 -2.91
N CYS A 57 -1.01 10.67 -2.19
CA CYS A 57 -0.03 9.89 -1.45
C CYS A 57 0.17 8.53 -2.10
N MET A 58 1.38 8.00 -2.00
CA MET A 58 1.70 6.64 -2.38
C MET A 58 2.76 6.07 -1.44
N ALA A 59 2.61 4.80 -1.07
CA ALA A 59 3.61 4.04 -0.31
C ALA A 59 3.96 2.76 -1.04
N GLY A 60 5.24 2.39 -1.01
CA GLY A 60 5.77 1.14 -1.52
C GLY A 60 5.92 0.12 -0.40
N LEU A 61 5.42 -1.09 -0.62
CA LEU A 61 5.57 -2.22 0.27
C LEU A 61 6.47 -3.27 -0.38
N ASN A 62 7.34 -3.88 0.41
CA ASN A 62 8.20 -4.94 -0.07
C ASN A 62 7.41 -6.23 -0.27
N PHE A 63 7.28 -6.68 -1.51
CA PHE A 63 6.54 -7.86 -1.94
C PHE A 63 7.51 -8.99 -2.28
N VAL A 64 8.15 -9.53 -1.25
CA VAL A 64 9.38 -10.32 -1.34
C VAL A 64 9.24 -11.63 -2.11
N ARG A 65 8.09 -12.32 -1.97
CA ARG A 65 7.91 -13.68 -2.50
C ARG A 65 7.08 -13.74 -3.76
N SER A 66 6.14 -12.83 -3.92
CA SER A 66 5.12 -12.90 -4.96
C SER A 66 5.38 -11.92 -6.11
N ALA A 67 6.24 -10.91 -5.93
CA ALA A 67 6.58 -9.98 -7.00
C ALA A 67 7.41 -10.65 -8.11
N VAL A 68 6.99 -10.46 -9.35
CA VAL A 68 7.70 -10.95 -10.54
C VAL A 68 7.94 -9.80 -11.50
N TYR A 69 9.20 -9.48 -11.75
CA TYR A 69 9.60 -8.43 -12.67
C TYR A 69 10.01 -9.04 -14.02
N GLY A 70 9.22 -8.79 -15.03
CA GLY A 70 9.47 -9.27 -16.40
C GLY A 70 10.42 -8.36 -17.18
N PRO A 71 10.85 -8.78 -18.36
CA PRO A 71 11.60 -7.93 -19.29
C PRO A 71 10.72 -6.77 -19.78
N CYS A 72 11.37 -5.71 -20.27
CA CYS A 72 10.67 -4.58 -20.87
C CYS A 72 9.77 -5.03 -22.04
N ALA A 73 8.52 -4.57 -22.02
CA ALA A 73 7.54 -4.87 -23.07
C ALA A 73 7.57 -3.77 -24.14
N ALA A 74 7.73 -4.15 -25.41
CA ALA A 74 7.72 -3.22 -26.52
C ALA A 74 6.36 -2.50 -26.63
N GLY A 75 6.38 -1.19 -26.87
CA GLY A 75 5.19 -0.36 -27.05
C GLY A 75 4.42 -0.05 -25.75
N LYS A 76 4.96 -0.41 -24.58
CA LYS A 76 4.38 -0.08 -23.27
C LYS A 76 5.28 0.88 -22.48
N ALA A 77 4.69 1.61 -21.54
CA ALA A 77 5.44 2.38 -20.56
C ALA A 77 6.13 1.40 -19.58
N ASN A 78 7.45 1.29 -19.70
CA ASN A 78 8.24 0.44 -18.82
C ASN A 78 8.78 1.30 -17.68
N VAL A 79 8.16 1.25 -16.52
CA VAL A 79 8.56 1.97 -15.31
C VAL A 79 9.32 1.01 -14.42
N ALA A 80 10.53 1.36 -14.01
CA ALA A 80 11.28 0.54 -13.05
C ALA A 80 10.64 0.65 -11.66
N GLN A 81 10.82 -0.38 -10.84
CA GLN A 81 10.14 -0.50 -9.54
C GLN A 81 10.32 0.73 -8.63
N PHE A 82 11.52 1.29 -8.53
CA PHE A 82 11.78 2.47 -7.71
C PHE A 82 11.39 3.79 -8.38
N GLU A 83 10.99 3.76 -9.63
CA GLU A 83 10.54 4.92 -10.38
C GLU A 83 9.02 5.10 -10.33
N LEU A 84 8.28 4.07 -9.85
CA LEU A 84 6.82 4.07 -9.89
C LEU A 84 6.22 5.18 -9.02
N ILE A 85 6.73 5.37 -7.81
CA ILE A 85 6.26 6.43 -6.90
C ILE A 85 6.46 7.82 -7.52
N PRO A 86 7.67 8.24 -7.90
CA PRO A 86 7.85 9.57 -8.50
C PRO A 86 7.18 9.71 -9.86
N TRP A 87 7.05 8.65 -10.64
CA TRP A 87 6.38 8.68 -11.93
C TRP A 87 4.87 8.95 -11.80
N LEU A 88 4.18 8.28 -10.85
CA LEU A 88 2.76 8.50 -10.58
C LEU A 88 2.52 9.84 -9.90
N LEU A 89 3.21 10.10 -8.79
CA LEU A 89 3.02 11.33 -8.01
C LEU A 89 3.43 12.58 -8.79
N GLY A 90 4.39 12.45 -9.70
CA GLY A 90 4.81 13.55 -10.54
C GLY A 90 3.79 13.94 -11.62
N ARG A 91 2.87 13.05 -11.99
CA ARG A 91 1.93 13.23 -13.10
C ARG A 91 0.49 13.37 -12.67
N CYS A 92 0.10 12.71 -11.58
CA CYS A 92 -1.29 12.61 -11.15
C CYS A 92 -1.56 13.52 -9.96
N ALA A 93 -2.68 14.25 -10.00
CA ALA A 93 -3.16 15.05 -8.90
C ALA A 93 -4.08 14.27 -7.95
N THR A 94 -4.74 13.23 -8.47
CA THR A 94 -5.75 12.45 -7.77
C THR A 94 -5.52 10.95 -7.93
N ALA A 95 -6.12 10.16 -7.03
CA ALA A 95 -6.11 8.70 -7.14
C ALA A 95 -6.84 8.22 -8.41
N ALA A 96 -7.87 8.94 -8.87
CA ALA A 96 -8.56 8.64 -10.12
C ALA A 96 -7.61 8.76 -11.33
N GLU A 97 -6.87 9.88 -11.44
CA GLU A 97 -5.87 10.06 -12.50
C GLU A 97 -4.75 9.01 -12.45
N ALA A 98 -4.28 8.66 -11.24
CA ALA A 98 -3.27 7.62 -11.08
C ALA A 98 -3.79 6.25 -11.54
N ARG A 99 -5.06 5.98 -11.26
CA ARG A 99 -5.73 4.77 -11.68
C ARG A 99 -5.95 4.74 -13.19
N ASP A 100 -6.43 5.84 -13.81
CA ASP A 100 -6.61 5.93 -15.26
C ASP A 100 -5.29 5.72 -15.99
N LEU A 101 -4.20 6.20 -15.41
CA LEU A 101 -2.86 5.98 -15.94
C LEU A 101 -2.39 4.52 -15.82
N LEU A 102 -2.85 3.77 -14.82
CA LEU A 102 -2.49 2.36 -14.57
C LEU A 102 -3.54 1.37 -15.06
N ALA A 103 -4.80 1.63 -14.87
CA ALA A 103 -6.01 0.93 -15.36
C ALA A 103 -7.29 1.30 -14.56
N ASP A 104 -8.42 1.38 -15.22
CA ASP A 104 -9.74 1.92 -14.92
C ASP A 104 -10.42 1.70 -13.52
N ARG A 105 -10.94 2.76 -12.84
CA ARG A 105 -11.99 2.97 -11.78
C ARG A 105 -11.61 3.34 -10.32
N GLU A 106 -12.57 4.05 -9.61
CA GLU A 106 -12.42 4.88 -8.40
C GLU A 106 -12.27 4.17 -7.03
N GLN A 107 -11.39 4.69 -6.15
CA GLN A 107 -11.16 4.55 -4.69
C GLN A 107 -9.71 4.12 -4.34
N CYS A 108 -9.36 3.89 -3.05
CA CYS A 108 -8.06 3.31 -2.70
C CYS A 108 -7.80 2.03 -3.49
N PHE A 109 -6.59 1.86 -4.00
CA PHE A 109 -6.26 0.68 -4.77
C PHE A 109 -4.88 0.13 -4.39
N ALA A 110 -4.77 -1.18 -4.42
CA ALA A 110 -3.51 -1.90 -4.30
C ALA A 110 -2.96 -2.23 -5.69
N VAL A 111 -1.66 -2.02 -5.89
CA VAL A 111 -0.97 -2.34 -7.14
C VAL A 111 0.08 -3.40 -6.84
N GLU A 112 -0.03 -4.54 -7.50
CA GLU A 112 0.90 -5.66 -7.34
C GLU A 112 1.46 -6.12 -8.68
N GLN A 113 2.77 -6.35 -8.72
CA GLN A 113 3.43 -6.97 -9.85
C GLN A 113 3.45 -8.48 -9.65
N THR A 114 2.61 -9.19 -10.38
CA THR A 114 2.45 -10.65 -10.30
C THR A 114 3.06 -11.36 -11.51
N ALA A 115 3.03 -12.70 -11.49
CA ALA A 115 3.46 -13.52 -12.63
C ALA A 115 2.63 -13.25 -13.90
N GLU A 116 1.35 -12.88 -13.74
CA GLU A 116 0.44 -12.55 -14.84
C GLU A 116 0.55 -11.08 -15.28
N GLY A 117 1.45 -10.30 -14.69
CA GLY A 117 1.68 -8.89 -14.95
C GLY A 117 1.22 -7.96 -13.81
N LEU A 118 1.13 -6.68 -14.12
CA LEU A 118 0.66 -5.67 -13.18
C LEU A 118 -0.84 -5.86 -12.93
N ARG A 119 -1.21 -5.95 -11.65
CA ARG A 119 -2.58 -6.04 -11.20
C ARG A 119 -2.94 -4.82 -10.37
N VAL A 120 -4.13 -4.31 -10.60
CA VAL A 120 -4.71 -3.21 -9.81
C VAL A 120 -5.99 -3.72 -9.19
N TYR A 121 -6.08 -3.65 -7.88
CA TYR A 121 -7.24 -4.12 -7.11
C TYR A 121 -7.87 -2.94 -6.40
N GLU A 122 -9.20 -2.92 -6.35
CA GLU A 122 -9.90 -2.03 -5.43
C GLU A 122 -9.60 -2.47 -4.00
N ASP A 123 -9.28 -1.50 -3.14
CA ASP A 123 -8.99 -1.75 -1.74
C ASP A 123 -10.11 -1.18 -0.85
N PRO A 124 -11.19 -1.91 -0.63
CA PRO A 124 -12.30 -1.48 0.20
C PRO A 124 -11.94 -1.44 1.70
N ALA A 125 -10.84 -2.08 2.09
CA ALA A 125 -10.36 -2.07 3.47
C ALA A 125 -9.45 -0.86 3.75
N GLY A 126 -8.94 -0.19 2.71
CA GLY A 126 -7.97 0.90 2.83
C GLY A 126 -6.64 0.48 3.44
N VAL A 127 -6.32 -0.82 3.40
CA VAL A 127 -5.15 -1.41 4.05
C VAL A 127 -4.45 -2.38 3.10
N LEU A 128 -3.13 -2.28 3.05
CA LEU A 128 -2.28 -3.23 2.38
C LEU A 128 -1.09 -3.57 3.27
N THR A 129 -0.71 -4.86 3.33
CA THR A 129 0.53 -5.32 3.96
C THR A 129 1.37 -6.12 2.97
N ASN A 130 2.56 -6.57 3.39
CA ASN A 130 3.56 -7.10 2.46
C ASN A 130 3.14 -8.40 1.76
N GLU A 131 2.48 -9.32 2.47
CA GLU A 131 2.14 -10.67 2.00
C GLU A 131 0.91 -11.23 2.74
N PRO A 132 0.15 -12.12 2.19
CA PRO A 132 0.17 -12.67 0.82
C PRO A 132 -0.39 -11.68 -0.22
N PRO A 133 -0.56 -12.06 -1.50
CA PRO A 133 -1.21 -11.22 -2.50
C PRO A 133 -2.55 -10.65 -2.01
N PHE A 134 -2.84 -9.40 -2.39
CA PHE A 134 -3.96 -8.62 -1.86
C PHE A 134 -5.33 -9.34 -1.86
N PRO A 135 -5.72 -10.08 -2.92
CA PRO A 135 -6.99 -10.83 -2.86
C PRO A 135 -7.04 -11.87 -1.74
N MET A 136 -5.91 -12.45 -1.38
CA MET A 136 -5.82 -13.39 -0.27
C MET A 136 -5.88 -12.68 1.09
N GLN A 137 -5.33 -11.47 1.16
CA GLN A 137 -5.46 -10.64 2.36
C GLN A 137 -6.92 -10.28 2.63
N LEU A 138 -7.65 -9.83 1.60
CA LEU A 138 -9.09 -9.55 1.71
C LEU A 138 -9.90 -10.81 2.05
N PHE A 139 -9.63 -11.92 1.37
CA PHE A 139 -10.33 -13.19 1.64
C PHE A 139 -10.21 -13.61 3.10
N ARG A 140 -9.05 -13.40 3.70
CA ARG A 140 -8.79 -13.75 5.11
C ARG A 140 -9.63 -12.95 6.10
N LEU A 141 -10.14 -11.77 5.75
CA LEU A 141 -11.05 -11.02 6.63
C LEU A 141 -12.34 -11.78 6.95
N ASN A 142 -12.74 -12.76 6.12
CA ASN A 142 -13.92 -13.60 6.39
C ASN A 142 -13.78 -14.38 7.71
N ASP A 143 -12.56 -14.80 8.07
CA ASP A 143 -12.29 -15.52 9.33
C ASP A 143 -12.51 -14.62 10.56
N TYR A 144 -12.59 -13.32 10.35
CA TYR A 144 -12.70 -12.30 11.40
C TYR A 144 -13.98 -11.48 11.32
N ALA A 145 -14.95 -11.93 10.52
CA ALA A 145 -16.22 -11.21 10.32
C ALA A 145 -17.04 -11.01 11.61
N GLN A 146 -16.77 -11.79 12.66
CA GLN A 146 -17.39 -11.65 13.98
C GLN A 146 -16.77 -10.54 14.83
N LEU A 147 -15.59 -10.04 14.47
CA LEU A 147 -14.96 -8.96 15.24
C LEU A 147 -15.77 -7.68 15.12
N SER A 148 -15.88 -6.96 16.22
CA SER A 148 -16.60 -5.70 16.30
C SER A 148 -15.94 -4.75 17.30
N PRO A 149 -15.89 -3.44 17.05
CA PRO A 149 -15.52 -2.45 18.05
C PRO A 149 -16.56 -2.35 19.18
N GLN A 150 -17.77 -2.86 18.95
CA GLN A 150 -18.85 -2.89 19.93
C GLN A 150 -18.73 -4.10 20.86
N PRO A 151 -19.21 -4.02 22.11
CA PRO A 151 -19.32 -5.16 23.01
C PRO A 151 -20.15 -6.30 22.35
N PRO A 152 -19.72 -7.57 22.49
CA PRO A 152 -20.49 -8.70 21.94
C PRO A 152 -21.78 -8.92 22.71
N GLU A 153 -22.83 -9.30 21.99
CA GLU A 153 -24.06 -9.81 22.58
C GLU A 153 -23.89 -11.26 23.07
N ASN A 154 -24.66 -11.63 24.09
CA ASN A 154 -24.69 -13.03 24.53
C ASN A 154 -25.35 -13.94 23.48
N ARG A 155 -24.51 -14.61 22.70
CA ARG A 155 -24.95 -15.65 21.74
C ARG A 155 -24.59 -17.06 22.19
N PHE A 156 -24.00 -17.18 23.39
CA PHE A 156 -23.54 -18.47 23.91
C PHE A 156 -24.72 -19.32 24.40
N SER A 157 -25.54 -18.77 25.28
CA SER A 157 -26.74 -19.43 25.80
C SER A 157 -27.74 -18.42 26.33
N PRO A 158 -29.01 -18.49 25.90
CA PRO A 158 -30.06 -17.63 26.46
C PRO A 158 -30.41 -17.96 27.94
N ALA A 159 -30.00 -19.13 28.41
CA ALA A 159 -30.23 -19.55 29.79
C ALA A 159 -29.18 -18.98 30.78
N LEU A 160 -28.08 -18.42 30.29
CA LEU A 160 -27.04 -17.83 31.09
C LEU A 160 -27.02 -16.31 30.88
N PRO A 161 -27.21 -15.49 31.93
CA PRO A 161 -27.14 -14.04 31.83
C PRO A 161 -25.68 -13.59 31.77
N LEU A 162 -25.06 -13.69 30.57
CA LEU A 162 -23.68 -13.26 30.33
C LEU A 162 -23.67 -11.83 29.85
N GLU A 163 -22.88 -11.01 30.53
CA GLU A 163 -22.70 -9.60 30.19
C GLU A 163 -21.22 -9.28 29.99
N THR A 164 -20.95 -8.30 29.11
CA THR A 164 -19.60 -7.80 28.91
C THR A 164 -19.16 -6.98 30.13
N TYR A 165 -17.99 -7.25 30.67
CA TYR A 165 -17.44 -6.59 31.85
C TYR A 165 -16.26 -5.66 31.55
N SER A 166 -15.81 -5.60 30.28
CA SER A 166 -14.67 -4.79 29.86
C SER A 166 -14.84 -4.25 28.44
N ARG A 167 -14.20 -3.10 28.19
CA ARG A 167 -14.11 -2.56 26.82
C ARG A 167 -13.22 -3.45 25.94
N GLY A 168 -13.51 -3.49 24.65
CA GLY A 168 -12.71 -4.22 23.67
C GLY A 168 -13.00 -5.73 23.61
N MET A 169 -13.99 -6.25 24.32
CA MET A 169 -14.36 -7.67 24.25
C MET A 169 -14.87 -8.10 22.87
N GLY A 170 -15.37 -7.18 22.05
CA GLY A 170 -15.71 -7.44 20.65
C GLY A 170 -14.50 -7.73 19.75
N ALA A 171 -13.30 -7.40 20.21
CA ALA A 171 -12.03 -7.71 19.53
C ALA A 171 -11.40 -9.05 19.96
N MET A 172 -12.11 -9.88 20.74
CA MET A 172 -11.61 -11.20 21.10
C MET A 172 -11.43 -12.07 19.84
N GLY A 173 -10.21 -12.60 19.69
CA GLY A 173 -9.82 -13.34 18.50
C GLY A 173 -9.02 -12.54 17.48
N LEU A 174 -8.80 -11.23 17.74
CA LEU A 174 -7.90 -10.43 16.92
C LEU A 174 -6.46 -11.01 16.98
N PRO A 175 -5.81 -11.29 15.83
CA PRO A 175 -4.50 -11.94 15.85
C PRO A 175 -3.42 -11.05 16.48
N GLY A 176 -2.59 -11.63 17.35
CA GLY A 176 -1.59 -10.89 18.14
C GLY A 176 -0.17 -10.94 17.60
N ASP A 177 0.13 -11.82 16.64
CA ASP A 177 1.47 -11.94 16.08
C ASP A 177 1.80 -10.81 15.08
N LEU A 178 3.10 -10.65 14.76
CA LEU A 178 3.59 -9.57 13.89
C LEU A 178 3.67 -9.95 12.40
N SER A 179 3.14 -11.10 12.00
CA SER A 179 3.12 -11.52 10.59
C SER A 179 2.33 -10.52 9.73
N SER A 180 2.68 -10.46 8.45
CA SER A 180 2.01 -9.57 7.49
C SER A 180 0.49 -9.79 7.45
N PRO A 181 -0.03 -11.04 7.38
CA PRO A 181 -1.46 -11.29 7.41
C PRO A 181 -2.15 -10.84 8.70
N SER A 182 -1.48 -11.01 9.85
CA SER A 182 -2.04 -10.57 11.15
C SER A 182 -2.04 -9.06 11.30
N ARG A 183 -1.03 -8.38 10.79
CA ARG A 183 -0.98 -6.91 10.72
C ARG A 183 -2.11 -6.37 9.84
N PHE A 184 -2.36 -7.00 8.69
CA PHE A 184 -3.47 -6.63 7.80
C PHE A 184 -4.81 -6.64 8.54
N VAL A 185 -5.14 -7.76 9.19
CA VAL A 185 -6.39 -7.91 9.96
C VAL A 185 -6.50 -6.85 11.05
N ARG A 186 -5.44 -6.63 11.83
CA ARG A 186 -5.47 -5.60 12.89
C ARG A 186 -5.70 -4.20 12.35
N THR A 187 -5.03 -3.84 11.27
CA THR A 187 -5.15 -2.49 10.69
C THR A 187 -6.50 -2.29 10.01
N ALA A 188 -7.06 -3.32 9.37
CA ALA A 188 -8.39 -3.25 8.78
C ALA A 188 -9.53 -3.19 9.83
N PHE A 189 -9.27 -3.66 11.07
CA PHE A 189 -10.23 -3.62 12.17
C PHE A 189 -10.32 -2.23 12.83
N THR A 190 -9.25 -1.42 12.78
CA THR A 190 -9.17 -0.09 13.41
C THR A 190 -9.75 1.01 12.54
#